data_90eb2df39224cf8f368b17320bb32dd6
#
_entry.id   90eb2df39224cf8f368b17320bb32dd6
#
_cell.length_a   1.000
_cell.length_b   1.000
_cell.length_c   1.000
_cell.angle_alpha   90.00
_cell.angle_beta   90.00
_cell.angle_gamma   90.00
#
_symmetry.space_group_name_H-M   'P 1'
#
loop_
_entity.id
_entity.type
_entity.pdbx_description
1 polymer ?
#
loop_
_entity_poly.entity_id
_entity_poly.type
_entity_poly.pdbx_seq_one_letter_code
_entity_poly.pdbx_strand_id
1 'polypeptide(L)'
;MELMQAKMPLRGEVKIPGDKSISHRAVMFGALADGTTRVTNFLQGADCLSTISCFRKLGIDIENTQEEIRIHGKGLHGLTAPTEILDTGNSGTTTRLISGILAGQNFTTTLTGDASIQSRPMGRIIKPLSMMGATVESLKGNQCAPLQIQGHPLTAIHYQSPVASAQVKSCVLLGGLYADGVTSVTEPYLSRNHTELMLSHFGAQVTSEGTTASIAPDPVLHGLDISVPGDISSAAYFIVAALLVPGSEVLIKDVGINPTRDGILRVCKAMGADITLLNERTAAGEPVADLLVRHSELHGTVIEGELIPTLIDEIPVLAVLAAYADGTTVIRNAEELKVKESNRLDIMVNSLGAMGCDIEGTDDGMIIRGGKPLHHASIDSHLDHRIAMSFAVAGLASEGGVEVLRADCVDISYPEFYADLDKLMK
;
A
#
# COMPACT_ATOMS: atom_id res chain seq x y z
N MET A 1 -11.01 -5.20 21.15
CA MET A 1 -11.64 -6.40 20.56
C MET A 1 -10.89 -7.62 21.08
N GLU A 2 -11.62 -8.58 21.61
CA GLU A 2 -11.06 -9.85 22.07
C GLU A 2 -11.09 -10.87 20.94
N LEU A 3 -9.98 -11.49 20.64
CA LEU A 3 -9.84 -12.51 19.61
C LEU A 3 -9.33 -13.80 20.26
N MET A 4 -10.13 -14.84 20.17
CA MET A 4 -9.83 -16.12 20.80
C MET A 4 -8.94 -16.98 19.91
N GLN A 5 -8.14 -17.83 20.54
CA GLN A 5 -7.40 -18.87 19.83
C GLN A 5 -8.32 -19.72 18.96
N ALA A 6 -7.92 -19.99 17.73
CA ALA A 6 -8.67 -20.84 16.81
C ALA A 6 -8.73 -22.28 17.35
N LYS A 7 -9.94 -22.81 17.51
CA LYS A 7 -10.16 -24.20 18.00
C LYS A 7 -10.29 -25.21 16.87
N MET A 8 -10.48 -24.73 15.65
CA MET A 8 -10.65 -25.52 14.44
C MET A 8 -9.78 -24.98 13.31
N PRO A 9 -9.42 -25.81 12.32
CA PRO A 9 -8.73 -25.34 11.12
C PRO A 9 -9.53 -24.27 10.39
N LEU A 10 -8.85 -23.27 9.83
CA LEU A 10 -9.47 -22.31 8.92
C LEU A 10 -9.75 -23.01 7.59
N ARG A 11 -10.99 -22.86 7.07
CA ARG A 11 -11.40 -23.48 5.81
C ARG A 11 -12.32 -22.57 5.01
N GLY A 12 -12.28 -22.75 3.69
CA GLY A 12 -13.16 -22.04 2.77
C GLY A 12 -12.43 -21.10 1.84
N GLU A 13 -13.18 -20.13 1.30
CA GLU A 13 -12.63 -19.12 0.40
C GLU A 13 -12.91 -17.72 0.93
N VAL A 14 -11.96 -16.82 0.64
CA VAL A 14 -12.09 -15.39 0.92
C VAL A 14 -11.74 -14.59 -0.32
N LYS A 15 -12.55 -13.58 -0.61
CA LYS A 15 -12.28 -12.60 -1.65
C LYS A 15 -11.72 -11.34 -1.00
N ILE A 16 -10.53 -10.95 -1.43
CA ILE A 16 -9.81 -9.82 -0.87
C ILE A 16 -10.32 -8.51 -1.47
N PRO A 17 -10.45 -7.43 -0.67
CA PRO A 17 -10.73 -6.11 -1.18
C PRO A 17 -9.70 -5.67 -2.23
N GLY A 18 -10.14 -4.80 -3.15
CA GLY A 18 -9.26 -4.28 -4.20
C GLY A 18 -8.00 -3.61 -3.67
N ASP A 19 -6.90 -3.74 -4.42
CA ASP A 19 -5.61 -3.14 -4.08
C ASP A 19 -5.73 -1.62 -3.91
N LYS A 20 -5.29 -1.13 -2.74
CA LYS A 20 -5.34 0.28 -2.37
C LYS A 20 -4.59 1.15 -3.37
N SER A 21 -3.37 0.75 -3.74
CA SER A 21 -2.50 1.51 -4.63
C SER A 21 -3.06 1.61 -6.05
N ILE A 22 -3.68 0.55 -6.54
CA ILE A 22 -4.34 0.50 -7.85
C ILE A 22 -5.65 1.29 -7.82
N SER A 23 -6.43 1.19 -6.74
CA SER A 23 -7.67 1.97 -6.56
C SER A 23 -7.43 3.47 -6.60
N HIS A 24 -6.43 3.98 -5.89
CA HIS A 24 -6.03 5.39 -5.97
C HIS A 24 -5.71 5.82 -7.40
N ARG A 25 -4.90 5.03 -8.10
CA ARG A 25 -4.45 5.33 -9.47
C ARG A 25 -5.57 5.24 -10.48
N ALA A 26 -6.50 4.33 -10.31
CA ALA A 26 -7.68 4.23 -11.17
C ALA A 26 -8.50 5.52 -11.15
N VAL A 27 -8.67 6.15 -9.97
CA VAL A 27 -9.33 7.45 -9.86
C VAL A 27 -8.49 8.56 -10.50
N MET A 28 -7.19 8.61 -10.19
CA MET A 28 -6.29 9.66 -10.69
C MET A 28 -6.18 9.62 -12.22
N PHE A 29 -5.89 8.44 -12.77
CA PHE A 29 -5.67 8.31 -14.22
C PHE A 29 -6.98 8.36 -14.99
N GLY A 30 -8.07 7.81 -14.43
CA GLY A 30 -9.40 7.98 -15.00
C GLY A 30 -9.84 9.44 -15.07
N ALA A 31 -9.48 10.26 -14.07
CA ALA A 31 -9.75 11.71 -14.08
C ALA A 31 -8.97 12.46 -15.16
N LEU A 32 -7.73 12.02 -15.45
CA LEU A 32 -6.84 12.59 -16.46
C LEU A 32 -7.03 11.98 -17.86
N ALA A 33 -7.87 10.96 -18.01
CA ALA A 33 -8.15 10.33 -19.29
C ALA A 33 -9.25 11.09 -20.08
N ASP A 34 -9.27 10.90 -21.37
CA ASP A 34 -10.40 11.27 -22.20
C ASP A 34 -11.44 10.14 -22.18
N GLY A 35 -12.70 10.47 -21.88
CA GLY A 35 -13.80 9.53 -21.79
C GLY A 35 -14.07 9.00 -20.39
N THR A 36 -14.80 7.90 -20.29
CA THR A 36 -15.24 7.32 -19.01
C THR A 36 -14.38 6.13 -18.64
N THR A 37 -13.86 6.14 -17.41
CA THR A 37 -13.22 4.99 -16.80
C THR A 37 -14.20 4.33 -15.83
N ARG A 38 -14.39 3.02 -15.98
CA ARG A 38 -15.25 2.20 -15.14
C ARG A 38 -14.40 1.28 -14.27
N VAL A 39 -14.57 1.37 -12.95
CA VAL A 39 -13.73 0.62 -12.00
C VAL A 39 -14.60 -0.30 -11.16
N THR A 40 -14.32 -1.60 -11.17
CA THR A 40 -14.94 -2.62 -10.32
C THR A 40 -13.95 -3.14 -9.28
N ASN A 41 -14.45 -3.73 -8.21
CA ASN A 41 -13.65 -4.18 -7.06
C ASN A 41 -12.78 -3.07 -6.46
N PHE A 42 -13.27 -1.84 -6.49
CA PHE A 42 -12.59 -0.67 -5.91
C PHE A 42 -12.56 -0.76 -4.39
N LEU A 43 -11.44 -0.40 -3.76
CA LEU A 43 -11.35 -0.32 -2.32
C LEU A 43 -12.13 0.92 -1.80
N GLN A 44 -13.24 0.69 -1.11
CA GLN A 44 -14.07 1.72 -0.49
C GLN A 44 -13.50 2.24 0.85
N GLY A 45 -12.20 2.08 1.08
CA GLY A 45 -11.51 2.57 2.28
C GLY A 45 -11.35 4.09 2.29
N ALA A 46 -11.24 4.68 3.48
CA ALA A 46 -11.18 6.13 3.70
C ALA A 46 -10.10 6.83 2.86
N ASP A 47 -8.94 6.21 2.69
CA ASP A 47 -7.84 6.74 1.87
C ASP A 47 -8.25 6.92 0.41
N CYS A 48 -8.88 5.91 -0.19
CA CYS A 48 -9.33 5.95 -1.59
C CYS A 48 -10.50 6.90 -1.79
N LEU A 49 -11.41 6.99 -0.81
CA LEU A 49 -12.52 7.95 -0.84
C LEU A 49 -12.01 9.40 -0.74
N SER A 50 -10.92 9.66 -0.02
CA SER A 50 -10.27 10.98 0.00
C SER A 50 -9.76 11.37 -1.40
N THR A 51 -9.24 10.41 -2.18
CA THR A 51 -8.86 10.68 -3.58
C THR A 51 -10.05 11.07 -4.43
N ILE A 52 -11.17 10.36 -4.33
CA ILE A 52 -12.42 10.71 -5.03
C ILE A 52 -12.86 12.12 -4.65
N SER A 53 -12.86 12.45 -3.35
CA SER A 53 -13.23 13.78 -2.85
C SER A 53 -12.35 14.88 -3.44
N CYS A 54 -11.03 14.68 -3.49
CA CYS A 54 -10.10 15.64 -4.08
C CYS A 54 -10.40 15.87 -5.57
N PHE A 55 -10.59 14.80 -6.35
CA PHE A 55 -10.84 14.94 -7.80
C PHE A 55 -12.21 15.52 -8.11
N ARG A 56 -13.23 15.27 -7.29
CA ARG A 56 -14.52 15.97 -7.40
C ARG A 56 -14.37 17.47 -7.19
N LYS A 57 -13.58 17.90 -6.20
CA LYS A 57 -13.28 19.32 -5.97
C LYS A 57 -12.45 19.94 -7.11
N LEU A 58 -11.67 19.13 -7.81
CA LEU A 58 -10.94 19.53 -9.03
C LEU A 58 -11.82 19.51 -10.30
N GLY A 59 -13.14 19.32 -10.16
CA GLY A 59 -14.10 19.46 -11.25
C GLY A 59 -14.38 18.17 -12.02
N ILE A 60 -13.95 17.00 -11.53
CA ILE A 60 -14.22 15.72 -12.16
C ILE A 60 -15.53 15.15 -11.61
N ASP A 61 -16.41 14.73 -12.52
CA ASP A 61 -17.63 14.01 -12.19
C ASP A 61 -17.29 12.54 -11.92
N ILE A 62 -17.60 12.06 -10.72
CA ILE A 62 -17.30 10.70 -10.28
C ILE A 62 -18.54 10.12 -9.60
N GLU A 63 -19.14 9.13 -10.23
CA GLU A 63 -20.20 8.32 -9.64
C GLU A 63 -19.54 7.20 -8.81
N ASN A 64 -19.95 7.08 -7.55
CA ASN A 64 -19.43 6.05 -6.66
C ASN A 64 -20.61 5.25 -6.09
N THR A 65 -20.69 3.99 -6.48
CA THR A 65 -21.54 2.97 -5.86
C THR A 65 -20.65 1.95 -5.15
N GLN A 66 -21.22 1.08 -4.34
CA GLN A 66 -20.43 0.01 -3.70
C GLN A 66 -19.88 -1.00 -4.70
N GLU A 67 -20.51 -1.16 -5.86
CA GLU A 67 -20.15 -2.15 -6.87
C GLU A 67 -19.21 -1.58 -7.93
N GLU A 68 -19.34 -0.28 -8.22
CA GLU A 68 -18.67 0.34 -9.36
C GLU A 68 -18.40 1.83 -9.15
N ILE A 69 -17.26 2.28 -9.64
CA ILE A 69 -16.91 3.69 -9.75
C ILE A 69 -16.89 4.06 -11.23
N ARG A 70 -17.57 5.14 -11.61
CA ARG A 70 -17.48 5.74 -12.95
C ARG A 70 -16.85 7.11 -12.87
N ILE A 71 -15.80 7.32 -13.64
CA ILE A 71 -15.00 8.54 -13.63
C ILE A 71 -15.09 9.16 -15.02
N HIS A 72 -15.70 10.32 -15.11
CA HIS A 72 -15.84 11.08 -16.38
C HIS A 72 -14.63 11.98 -16.54
N GLY A 73 -13.54 11.43 -17.10
CA GLY A 73 -12.28 12.12 -17.28
C GLY A 73 -12.36 13.29 -18.25
N LYS A 74 -11.48 14.26 -18.08
CA LYS A 74 -11.45 15.51 -18.85
C LYS A 74 -10.08 15.79 -19.51
N GLY A 75 -9.25 14.76 -19.64
CA GLY A 75 -7.89 14.90 -20.16
C GLY A 75 -6.92 15.53 -19.17
N LEU A 76 -5.63 15.57 -19.51
CA LEU A 76 -4.56 16.06 -18.66
C LEU A 76 -4.76 17.50 -18.17
N HIS A 77 -5.37 18.35 -19.00
CA HIS A 77 -5.55 19.78 -18.74
C HIS A 77 -7.00 20.16 -18.36
N GLY A 78 -7.85 19.16 -18.10
CA GLY A 78 -9.27 19.37 -17.81
C GLY A 78 -9.61 19.62 -16.34
N LEU A 79 -8.63 19.61 -15.45
CA LEU A 79 -8.84 19.93 -14.03
C LEU A 79 -9.12 21.43 -13.84
N THR A 80 -9.94 21.75 -12.86
CA THR A 80 -10.30 23.14 -12.50
C THR A 80 -9.81 23.49 -11.10
N ALA A 81 -9.48 24.78 -10.90
CA ALA A 81 -9.06 25.27 -9.59
C ALA A 81 -10.13 24.98 -8.55
N PRO A 82 -9.80 24.32 -7.44
CA PRO A 82 -10.75 24.05 -6.38
C PRO A 82 -11.08 25.34 -5.60
N THR A 83 -12.31 25.45 -5.13
CA THR A 83 -12.74 26.57 -4.28
C THR A 83 -12.43 26.35 -2.80
N GLU A 84 -12.02 25.14 -2.45
CA GLU A 84 -11.73 24.71 -1.08
C GLU A 84 -10.38 24.01 -1.01
N ILE A 85 -9.84 23.93 0.22
CA ILE A 85 -8.66 23.12 0.51
C ILE A 85 -8.96 21.65 0.20
N LEU A 86 -8.03 20.96 -0.45
CA LEU A 86 -8.11 19.54 -0.69
C LEU A 86 -7.68 18.79 0.56
N ASP A 87 -8.63 18.12 1.20
CA ASP A 87 -8.39 17.28 2.36
C ASP A 87 -8.11 15.83 1.91
N THR A 88 -6.91 15.36 2.16
CA THR A 88 -6.45 14.01 1.81
C THR A 88 -6.66 12.99 2.94
N GLY A 89 -7.28 13.40 4.06
CA GLY A 89 -7.49 12.56 5.24
C GLY A 89 -6.17 12.03 5.80
N ASN A 90 -6.05 10.71 5.97
CA ASN A 90 -4.83 10.02 6.40
C ASN A 90 -3.97 9.54 5.20
N SER A 91 -4.37 9.85 3.97
CA SER A 91 -3.78 9.25 2.77
C SER A 91 -2.46 9.91 2.34
N GLY A 92 -1.33 9.32 2.71
CA GLY A 92 -0.03 9.71 2.17
C GLY A 92 0.10 9.45 0.66
N THR A 93 -0.64 8.47 0.12
CA THR A 93 -0.68 8.19 -1.33
C THR A 93 -1.39 9.33 -2.06
N THR A 94 -2.58 9.71 -1.62
CA THR A 94 -3.30 10.85 -2.23
C THR A 94 -2.45 12.10 -2.19
N THR A 95 -1.92 12.46 -1.01
CA THR A 95 -1.13 13.68 -0.82
C THR A 95 0.06 13.73 -1.78
N ARG A 96 0.85 12.65 -1.86
CA ARG A 96 2.09 12.67 -2.64
C ARG A 96 1.85 12.55 -4.14
N LEU A 97 0.94 11.70 -4.58
CA LEU A 97 0.72 11.49 -6.02
C LEU A 97 0.02 12.68 -6.66
N ILE A 98 -1.05 13.19 -6.02
CA ILE A 98 -1.78 14.35 -6.54
C ILE A 98 -0.90 15.60 -6.63
N SER A 99 0.12 15.73 -5.75
CA SER A 99 1.08 16.84 -5.80
C SER A 99 1.82 16.90 -7.14
N GLY A 100 2.19 15.73 -7.72
CA GLY A 100 2.79 15.66 -9.05
C GLY A 100 1.84 16.16 -10.15
N ILE A 101 0.57 15.79 -10.07
CA ILE A 101 -0.46 16.24 -11.01
C ILE A 101 -0.71 17.75 -10.89
N LEU A 102 -0.85 18.25 -9.66
CA LEU A 102 -1.13 19.66 -9.38
C LEU A 102 0.02 20.58 -9.75
N ALA A 103 1.26 20.09 -9.66
CA ALA A 103 2.46 20.85 -10.06
C ALA A 103 2.43 21.27 -11.53
N GLY A 104 1.79 20.49 -12.41
CA GLY A 104 1.66 20.81 -13.84
C GLY A 104 0.38 21.59 -14.23
N GLN A 105 -0.46 21.98 -13.25
CA GLN A 105 -1.68 22.74 -13.52
C GLN A 105 -1.38 24.26 -13.58
N ASN A 106 -2.35 25.05 -14.05
CA ASN A 106 -2.23 26.51 -14.18
C ASN A 106 -2.88 27.30 -13.02
N PHE A 107 -3.04 26.67 -11.86
CA PHE A 107 -3.66 27.27 -10.68
C PHE A 107 -2.92 26.90 -9.39
N THR A 108 -3.23 27.59 -8.31
CA THR A 108 -2.71 27.32 -6.97
C THR A 108 -3.69 26.47 -6.18
N THR A 109 -3.19 25.48 -5.45
CA THR A 109 -3.98 24.55 -4.65
C THR A 109 -3.35 24.36 -3.27
N THR A 110 -4.16 24.22 -2.23
CA THR A 110 -3.69 23.82 -0.91
C THR A 110 -4.15 22.40 -0.59
N LEU A 111 -3.21 21.56 -0.18
CA LEU A 111 -3.46 20.20 0.32
C LEU A 111 -3.30 20.17 1.83
N THR A 112 -4.20 19.50 2.51
CA THR A 112 -4.09 19.17 3.94
C THR A 112 -4.55 17.74 4.19
N GLY A 113 -4.50 17.31 5.44
CA GLY A 113 -5.02 16.05 5.93
C GLY A 113 -5.12 16.07 7.45
N ASP A 114 -5.30 14.91 8.04
CA ASP A 114 -5.39 14.75 9.49
C ASP A 114 -4.04 15.01 10.21
N ALA A 115 -4.02 14.84 11.52
CA ALA A 115 -2.82 15.06 12.34
C ALA A 115 -1.65 14.16 11.92
N SER A 116 -1.94 12.93 11.45
CA SER A 116 -0.92 12.00 10.96
C SER A 116 -0.27 12.54 9.68
N ILE A 117 -1.04 12.96 8.67
CA ILE A 117 -0.50 13.57 7.44
C ILE A 117 0.27 14.84 7.73
N GLN A 118 -0.21 15.66 8.67
CA GLN A 118 0.45 16.92 9.06
C GLN A 118 1.76 16.70 9.85
N SER A 119 2.08 15.48 10.23
CA SER A 119 3.36 15.10 10.86
C SER A 119 4.32 14.35 9.91
N ARG A 120 3.83 13.85 8.77
CA ARG A 120 4.66 13.08 7.82
C ARG A 120 5.51 13.99 6.95
N PRO A 121 6.83 13.70 6.79
CA PRO A 121 7.71 14.51 5.93
C PRO A 121 7.29 14.44 4.46
N MET A 122 7.18 15.60 3.82
CA MET A 122 6.89 15.77 2.38
C MET A 122 8.09 16.28 1.58
N GLY A 123 9.23 16.50 2.24
CA GLY A 123 10.46 16.95 1.58
C GLY A 123 10.92 16.05 0.44
N ARG A 124 10.59 14.74 0.51
CA ARG A 124 10.91 13.76 -0.54
C ARG A 124 10.22 14.04 -1.88
N ILE A 125 9.07 14.72 -1.89
CA ILE A 125 8.35 15.15 -3.11
C ILE A 125 8.55 16.63 -3.41
N ILE A 126 8.68 17.47 -2.38
CA ILE A 126 8.92 18.92 -2.55
C ILE A 126 10.19 19.13 -3.37
N LYS A 127 11.28 18.44 -3.01
CA LYS A 127 12.57 18.57 -3.69
C LYS A 127 12.51 18.30 -5.20
N PRO A 128 12.09 17.12 -5.67
CA PRO A 128 12.04 16.84 -7.11
C PRO A 128 11.04 17.74 -7.85
N LEU A 129 9.87 18.06 -7.29
CA LEU A 129 8.92 18.97 -7.93
C LEU A 129 9.48 20.38 -8.07
N SER A 130 10.24 20.88 -7.08
CA SER A 130 10.94 22.16 -7.18
C SER A 130 12.04 22.12 -8.27
N MET A 131 12.73 20.99 -8.44
CA MET A 131 13.70 20.80 -9.54
C MET A 131 13.01 20.84 -10.91
N MET A 132 11.74 20.43 -11.01
CA MET A 132 10.92 20.53 -12.21
C MET A 132 10.36 21.94 -12.45
N GLY A 133 10.57 22.88 -11.53
CA GLY A 133 10.11 24.27 -11.63
C GLY A 133 8.80 24.57 -10.90
N ALA A 134 8.17 23.60 -10.24
CA ALA A 134 6.98 23.84 -9.43
C ALA A 134 7.32 24.58 -8.12
N THR A 135 6.41 25.43 -7.64
CA THR A 135 6.48 26.02 -6.30
C THR A 135 5.64 25.18 -5.35
N VAL A 136 6.31 24.49 -4.42
CA VAL A 136 5.65 23.67 -3.39
C VAL A 136 6.13 24.09 -2.02
N GLU A 137 5.23 24.67 -1.22
CA GLU A 137 5.54 25.25 0.09
C GLU A 137 4.78 24.53 1.21
N SER A 138 5.51 24.18 2.27
CA SER A 138 4.92 23.76 3.54
C SER A 138 4.49 25.03 4.31
N LEU A 139 3.19 25.23 4.49
CA LEU A 139 2.67 26.44 5.16
C LEU A 139 3.07 26.56 6.63
N LYS A 140 3.50 25.46 7.25
CA LYS A 140 4.04 25.44 8.62
C LYS A 140 5.58 25.54 8.65
N GLY A 141 6.26 25.56 7.51
CA GLY A 141 7.71 25.63 7.41
C GLY A 141 8.47 24.40 7.90
N ASN A 142 7.77 23.28 8.16
CA ASN A 142 8.33 22.05 8.72
C ASN A 142 8.44 20.89 7.71
N GLN A 143 8.27 21.19 6.42
CA GLN A 143 8.24 20.22 5.31
C GLN A 143 7.09 19.17 5.41
N CYS A 144 6.06 19.44 6.21
CA CYS A 144 4.85 18.62 6.31
C CYS A 144 3.64 19.39 5.74
N ALA A 145 2.50 18.72 5.62
CA ALA A 145 1.23 19.37 5.26
C ALA A 145 0.79 20.38 6.37
N PRO A 146 0.03 21.43 6.04
CA PRO A 146 -0.54 21.76 4.72
C PRO A 146 0.53 22.21 3.71
N LEU A 147 0.34 21.75 2.44
CA LEU A 147 1.19 22.12 1.33
C LEU A 147 0.44 23.07 0.39
N GLN A 148 1.04 24.20 0.04
CA GLN A 148 0.58 25.02 -1.07
C GLN A 148 1.37 24.66 -2.32
N ILE A 149 0.67 24.33 -3.39
CA ILE A 149 1.25 23.99 -4.68
C ILE A 149 0.78 25.01 -5.70
N GLN A 150 1.72 25.75 -6.24
CA GLN A 150 1.49 26.62 -7.38
C GLN A 150 2.01 25.89 -8.62
N GLY A 151 1.11 25.57 -9.52
CA GLY A 151 1.45 24.90 -10.78
C GLY A 151 2.14 25.85 -11.75
N HIS A 152 3.07 25.30 -12.52
CA HIS A 152 3.87 25.99 -13.53
C HIS A 152 4.08 25.06 -14.74
N PRO A 153 4.48 25.59 -15.91
CA PRO A 153 5.11 24.77 -16.93
C PRO A 153 6.32 24.04 -16.33
N LEU A 154 6.34 22.72 -16.43
CA LEU A 154 7.37 21.90 -15.81
C LEU A 154 8.50 21.60 -16.78
N THR A 155 9.72 21.54 -16.25
CA THR A 155 10.91 21.10 -16.97
C THR A 155 11.17 19.63 -16.68
N ALA A 156 11.50 18.86 -17.71
CA ALA A 156 11.87 17.46 -17.57
C ALA A 156 13.14 17.29 -16.74
N ILE A 157 13.18 16.27 -15.88
CA ILE A 157 14.34 15.94 -15.05
C ILE A 157 14.69 14.46 -15.10
N HIS A 158 15.96 14.16 -14.79
CA HIS A 158 16.42 12.82 -14.47
C HIS A 158 16.70 12.77 -12.97
N TYR A 159 15.73 12.27 -12.20
CA TYR A 159 15.81 12.29 -10.74
C TYR A 159 16.45 11.02 -10.19
N GLN A 160 17.56 11.18 -9.48
CA GLN A 160 18.18 10.09 -8.70
C GLN A 160 17.54 10.09 -7.31
N SER A 161 16.66 9.12 -7.04
CA SER A 161 16.02 9.01 -5.75
C SER A 161 16.97 8.40 -4.71
N PRO A 162 17.13 9.03 -3.53
CA PRO A 162 17.99 8.48 -2.49
C PRO A 162 17.40 7.23 -1.82
N VAL A 163 16.13 6.96 -2.04
CA VAL A 163 15.39 5.83 -1.44
C VAL A 163 14.50 5.15 -2.47
N ALA A 164 14.23 3.86 -2.28
CA ALA A 164 13.24 3.12 -3.04
C ALA A 164 11.83 3.50 -2.54
N SER A 165 11.13 4.37 -3.27
CA SER A 165 9.81 4.85 -2.88
C SER A 165 8.88 5.00 -4.07
N ALA A 166 7.91 4.09 -4.19
CA ALA A 166 6.90 4.16 -5.23
C ALA A 166 6.09 5.46 -5.22
N GLN A 167 5.90 6.10 -4.06
CA GLN A 167 5.17 7.36 -3.96
C GLN A 167 5.99 8.52 -4.53
N VAL A 168 7.30 8.58 -4.25
CA VAL A 168 8.20 9.60 -4.80
C VAL A 168 8.33 9.40 -6.31
N LYS A 169 8.60 8.18 -6.76
CA LYS A 169 8.67 7.83 -8.18
C LYS A 169 7.37 8.22 -8.91
N SER A 170 6.22 7.81 -8.39
CA SER A 170 4.91 8.15 -8.97
C SER A 170 4.68 9.66 -9.03
N CYS A 171 5.00 10.40 -7.97
CA CYS A 171 4.86 11.85 -7.94
C CYS A 171 5.65 12.52 -9.08
N VAL A 172 6.91 12.13 -9.25
CA VAL A 172 7.79 12.70 -10.30
C VAL A 172 7.31 12.30 -11.71
N LEU A 173 6.93 11.03 -11.92
CA LEU A 173 6.39 10.59 -13.21
C LEU A 173 5.08 11.30 -13.56
N LEU A 174 4.20 11.54 -12.57
CA LEU A 174 2.95 12.28 -12.77
C LEU A 174 3.19 13.75 -13.09
N GLY A 175 4.19 14.39 -12.47
CA GLY A 175 4.68 15.71 -12.91
C GLY A 175 5.25 15.66 -14.33
N GLY A 176 5.95 14.57 -14.67
CA GLY A 176 6.53 14.34 -15.99
C GLY A 176 5.51 14.32 -17.15
N LEU A 177 4.22 14.00 -16.87
CA LEU A 177 3.15 14.10 -17.85
C LEU A 177 2.98 15.53 -18.42
N TYR A 178 3.38 16.54 -17.63
CA TYR A 178 3.23 17.98 -17.94
C TYR A 178 4.56 18.68 -18.26
N ALA A 179 5.66 17.92 -18.33
CA ALA A 179 6.99 18.48 -18.54
C ALA A 179 7.27 18.78 -20.04
N ASP A 180 8.33 19.51 -20.31
CA ASP A 180 8.78 19.88 -21.65
C ASP A 180 9.59 18.78 -22.37
N GLY A 181 9.77 17.61 -21.74
CA GLY A 181 10.52 16.47 -22.27
C GLY A 181 10.37 15.21 -21.43
N VAL A 182 11.15 14.17 -21.76
CA VAL A 182 11.13 12.91 -21.04
C VAL A 182 11.67 13.07 -19.62
N THR A 183 10.83 12.71 -18.64
CA THR A 183 11.19 12.71 -17.22
C THR A 183 11.49 11.29 -16.77
N SER A 184 12.56 11.09 -15.99
CA SER A 184 12.90 9.77 -15.44
C SER A 184 13.24 9.80 -13.96
N VAL A 185 13.04 8.64 -13.32
CA VAL A 185 13.41 8.39 -11.92
C VAL A 185 14.21 7.11 -11.85
N THR A 186 15.40 7.18 -11.24
CA THR A 186 16.22 6.03 -10.91
C THR A 186 16.23 5.82 -9.40
N GLU A 187 15.93 4.61 -8.96
CA GLU A 187 15.88 4.22 -7.55
C GLU A 187 17.06 3.30 -7.18
N PRO A 188 17.48 3.24 -5.90
CA PRO A 188 18.52 2.29 -5.48
C PRO A 188 18.08 0.82 -5.58
N TYR A 189 16.79 0.57 -5.35
CA TYR A 189 16.11 -0.72 -5.53
C TYR A 189 14.77 -0.49 -6.21
N LEU A 190 14.26 -1.48 -6.94
CA LEU A 190 12.98 -1.36 -7.63
C LEU A 190 11.83 -1.29 -6.62
N SER A 191 11.12 -0.19 -6.59
CA SER A 191 9.85 -0.05 -5.86
C SER A 191 8.65 -0.45 -6.72
N ARG A 192 7.44 -0.46 -6.13
CA ARG A 192 6.17 -0.79 -6.81
C ARG A 192 6.03 -0.04 -8.13
N ASN A 193 5.59 -0.73 -9.18
CA ASN A 193 5.50 -0.20 -10.54
C ASN A 193 4.07 -0.04 -11.07
N HIS A 194 3.07 0.02 -10.19
CA HIS A 194 1.66 0.21 -10.59
C HIS A 194 1.44 1.47 -11.43
N THR A 195 2.17 2.57 -11.15
CA THR A 195 2.08 3.80 -11.94
C THR A 195 2.51 3.56 -13.38
N GLU A 196 3.64 2.89 -13.56
CA GLU A 196 4.20 2.58 -14.87
C GLU A 196 3.26 1.67 -15.67
N LEU A 197 2.80 0.57 -15.07
CA LEU A 197 1.90 -0.38 -15.72
C LEU A 197 0.57 0.25 -16.08
N MET A 198 -0.06 0.96 -15.14
CA MET A 198 -1.37 1.56 -15.35
C MET A 198 -1.31 2.73 -16.33
N LEU A 199 -0.34 3.65 -16.23
CA LEU A 199 -0.20 4.74 -17.20
C LEU A 199 0.04 4.20 -18.61
N SER A 200 0.87 3.15 -18.76
CA SER A 200 1.05 2.47 -20.04
C SER A 200 -0.28 1.89 -20.56
N HIS A 201 -1.08 1.29 -19.69
CA HIS A 201 -2.38 0.74 -20.04
C HIS A 201 -3.40 1.82 -20.45
N PHE A 202 -3.33 3.02 -19.84
CA PHE A 202 -4.12 4.19 -20.24
C PHE A 202 -3.63 4.88 -21.52
N GLY A 203 -2.46 4.48 -22.08
CA GLY A 203 -1.94 4.99 -23.36
C GLY A 203 -0.69 5.89 -23.25
N ALA A 204 -0.14 6.11 -22.05
CA ALA A 204 1.11 6.84 -21.91
C ALA A 204 2.32 6.03 -22.40
N GLN A 205 3.33 6.73 -22.91
CA GLN A 205 4.61 6.11 -23.25
C GLN A 205 5.50 6.06 -22.01
N VAL A 206 5.56 4.88 -21.41
CA VAL A 206 6.37 4.60 -20.21
C VAL A 206 7.40 3.54 -20.55
N THR A 207 8.64 3.74 -20.14
CA THR A 207 9.71 2.73 -20.24
C THR A 207 10.28 2.44 -18.87
N SER A 208 10.66 1.18 -18.63
CA SER A 208 11.29 0.74 -17.38
C SER A 208 12.51 -0.10 -17.72
N GLU A 209 13.69 0.32 -17.26
CA GLU A 209 14.96 -0.37 -17.46
C GLU A 209 15.70 -0.48 -16.12
N GLY A 210 15.82 -1.70 -15.60
CA GLY A 210 16.38 -1.94 -14.27
C GLY A 210 15.59 -1.21 -13.18
N THR A 211 16.24 -0.27 -12.50
CA THR A 211 15.61 0.56 -11.46
C THR A 211 15.21 1.97 -11.95
N THR A 212 15.24 2.21 -13.27
CA THR A 212 14.87 3.48 -13.88
C THR A 212 13.53 3.37 -14.58
N ALA A 213 12.60 4.27 -14.25
CA ALA A 213 11.34 4.46 -14.97
C ALA A 213 11.35 5.82 -15.66
N SER A 214 10.87 5.89 -16.91
CA SER A 214 10.81 7.12 -17.69
C SER A 214 9.43 7.29 -18.31
N ILE A 215 8.98 8.55 -18.45
CA ILE A 215 7.70 8.89 -19.05
C ILE A 215 7.87 9.99 -20.09
N ALA A 216 7.21 9.83 -21.25
CA ALA A 216 7.09 10.89 -22.24
C ALA A 216 5.99 11.88 -21.83
N PRO A 217 6.16 13.18 -22.14
CA PRO A 217 5.20 14.22 -21.80
C PRO A 217 3.94 14.17 -22.69
N ASP A 218 2.89 14.80 -22.19
CA ASP A 218 1.64 15.13 -22.90
C ASP A 218 0.97 13.97 -23.65
N PRO A 219 0.82 12.78 -23.00
CA PRO A 219 0.11 11.66 -23.61
C PRO A 219 -1.41 11.94 -23.67
N VAL A 220 -2.09 11.36 -24.64
CA VAL A 220 -3.54 11.23 -24.58
C VAL A 220 -3.87 9.94 -23.83
N LEU A 221 -4.40 10.09 -22.62
CA LEU A 221 -4.88 8.95 -21.82
C LEU A 221 -6.34 8.64 -22.20
N HIS A 222 -6.71 7.37 -22.24
CA HIS A 222 -8.04 6.93 -22.64
C HIS A 222 -8.77 6.24 -21.49
N GLY A 223 -10.07 6.52 -21.33
CA GLY A 223 -10.92 5.85 -20.35
C GLY A 223 -11.00 4.34 -20.61
N LEU A 224 -11.01 3.54 -19.56
CA LEU A 224 -10.90 2.08 -19.57
C LEU A 224 -11.85 1.42 -18.59
N ASP A 225 -12.15 0.14 -18.83
CA ASP A 225 -12.72 -0.75 -17.82
C ASP A 225 -11.59 -1.40 -17.00
N ILE A 226 -11.61 -1.18 -15.68
CA ILE A 226 -10.61 -1.68 -14.74
C ILE A 226 -11.28 -2.57 -13.69
N SER A 227 -10.85 -3.83 -13.60
CA SER A 227 -11.13 -4.68 -12.45
C SER A 227 -9.92 -4.66 -11.53
N VAL A 228 -10.05 -4.03 -10.35
CA VAL A 228 -8.94 -3.92 -9.40
C VAL A 228 -8.64 -5.29 -8.81
N PRO A 229 -7.39 -5.81 -8.92
CA PRO A 229 -6.99 -7.04 -8.23
C PRO A 229 -7.11 -6.91 -6.72
N GLY A 230 -7.28 -8.04 -6.02
CA GLY A 230 -7.22 -8.08 -4.56
C GLY A 230 -5.84 -7.65 -4.04
N ASP A 231 -5.83 -6.88 -2.95
CA ASP A 231 -4.59 -6.35 -2.36
C ASP A 231 -3.80 -7.45 -1.67
N ILE A 232 -2.57 -7.72 -2.14
CA ILE A 232 -1.65 -8.68 -1.51
C ILE A 232 -1.37 -8.34 -0.05
N SER A 233 -1.34 -7.05 0.32
CA SER A 233 -1.19 -6.63 1.72
C SER A 233 -2.37 -7.05 2.59
N SER A 234 -3.59 -7.05 2.05
CA SER A 234 -4.78 -7.55 2.73
C SER A 234 -4.82 -9.09 2.74
N ALA A 235 -4.41 -9.73 1.64
CA ALA A 235 -4.27 -11.18 1.56
C ALA A 235 -3.24 -11.73 2.57
N ALA A 236 -2.21 -10.96 2.88
CA ALA A 236 -1.11 -11.34 3.78
C ALA A 236 -1.60 -11.88 5.13
N TYR A 237 -2.65 -11.30 5.69
CA TYR A 237 -3.20 -11.72 6.97
C TYR A 237 -3.85 -13.10 6.90
N PHE A 238 -4.57 -13.40 5.83
CA PHE A 238 -5.19 -14.72 5.60
C PHE A 238 -4.16 -15.76 5.19
N ILE A 239 -3.11 -15.37 4.45
CA ILE A 239 -1.95 -16.23 4.17
C ILE A 239 -1.32 -16.68 5.50
N VAL A 240 -0.97 -15.73 6.36
CA VAL A 240 -0.31 -16.04 7.63
C VAL A 240 -1.25 -16.81 8.57
N ALA A 241 -2.52 -16.44 8.66
CA ALA A 241 -3.50 -17.16 9.47
C ALA A 241 -3.62 -18.64 9.03
N ALA A 242 -3.72 -18.91 7.72
CA ALA A 242 -3.81 -20.28 7.20
C ALA A 242 -2.51 -21.07 7.43
N LEU A 243 -1.35 -20.42 7.32
CA LEU A 243 -0.05 -21.06 7.59
C LEU A 243 0.12 -21.45 9.06
N LEU A 244 -0.38 -20.62 10.00
CA LEU A 244 -0.18 -20.79 11.44
C LEU A 244 -1.20 -21.72 12.10
N VAL A 245 -2.48 -21.68 11.69
CA VAL A 245 -3.52 -22.48 12.36
C VAL A 245 -3.49 -23.92 11.83
N PRO A 246 -3.24 -24.93 12.71
CA PRO A 246 -3.04 -26.32 12.30
C PRO A 246 -4.19 -26.90 11.47
N GLY A 247 -3.86 -27.57 10.37
CA GLY A 247 -4.79 -28.25 9.48
C GLY A 247 -5.60 -27.34 8.58
N SER A 248 -5.29 -26.03 8.55
CA SER A 248 -5.98 -25.05 7.69
C SER A 248 -5.70 -25.27 6.20
N GLU A 249 -6.72 -24.96 5.38
CA GLU A 249 -6.65 -24.85 3.93
C GLU A 249 -7.60 -23.74 3.49
N VAL A 250 -7.06 -22.64 2.98
CA VAL A 250 -7.80 -21.44 2.60
C VAL A 250 -7.51 -21.07 1.15
N LEU A 251 -8.55 -20.79 0.37
CA LEU A 251 -8.46 -20.27 -0.99
C LEU A 251 -8.69 -18.76 -0.97
N ILE A 252 -7.64 -17.98 -1.27
CA ILE A 252 -7.69 -16.53 -1.35
C ILE A 252 -7.83 -16.12 -2.81
N LYS A 253 -8.95 -15.47 -3.17
CA LYS A 253 -9.34 -15.22 -4.55
C LYS A 253 -8.79 -13.90 -5.09
N ASP A 254 -8.49 -13.90 -6.40
CA ASP A 254 -8.24 -12.71 -7.21
C ASP A 254 -7.09 -11.83 -6.71
N VAL A 255 -6.03 -12.38 -6.11
CA VAL A 255 -4.94 -11.62 -5.49
C VAL A 255 -3.96 -11.11 -6.54
N GLY A 256 -3.59 -9.83 -6.45
CA GLY A 256 -2.49 -9.25 -7.23
C GLY A 256 -1.14 -9.89 -6.84
N ILE A 257 -0.43 -10.42 -7.83
CA ILE A 257 0.89 -11.07 -7.65
C ILE A 257 1.99 -10.34 -8.43
N ASN A 258 1.92 -9.02 -8.50
CA ASN A 258 2.93 -8.20 -9.15
C ASN A 258 4.31 -8.47 -8.52
N PRO A 259 5.37 -8.77 -9.34
CA PRO A 259 6.72 -9.06 -8.83
C PRO A 259 7.34 -7.97 -7.96
N THR A 260 6.86 -6.71 -8.06
CA THR A 260 7.28 -5.63 -7.17
C THR A 260 6.52 -5.59 -5.84
N ARG A 261 5.57 -6.52 -5.62
CA ARG A 261 4.71 -6.66 -4.45
C ARG A 261 4.66 -8.07 -3.86
N ASP A 262 5.22 -9.05 -4.53
CA ASP A 262 5.13 -10.48 -4.17
C ASP A 262 6.14 -10.92 -3.10
N GLY A 263 6.85 -9.97 -2.48
CA GLY A 263 7.88 -10.27 -1.48
C GLY A 263 7.40 -11.20 -0.38
N ILE A 264 6.16 -11.03 0.09
CA ILE A 264 5.58 -11.95 1.09
C ILE A 264 5.53 -13.40 0.59
N LEU A 265 5.16 -13.63 -0.68
CA LEU A 265 5.09 -14.99 -1.25
C LEU A 265 6.49 -15.60 -1.33
N ARG A 266 7.50 -14.79 -1.70
CA ARG A 266 8.91 -15.23 -1.72
C ARG A 266 9.42 -15.57 -0.33
N VAL A 267 9.12 -14.73 0.68
CA VAL A 267 9.51 -14.98 2.08
C VAL A 267 8.80 -16.22 2.62
N CYS A 268 7.49 -16.35 2.45
CA CYS A 268 6.75 -17.52 2.88
C CYS A 268 7.32 -18.80 2.25
N LYS A 269 7.62 -18.78 0.95
CA LYS A 269 8.28 -19.92 0.26
C LYS A 269 9.65 -20.23 0.86
N ALA A 270 10.47 -19.21 1.14
CA ALA A 270 11.78 -19.39 1.78
C ALA A 270 11.67 -19.96 3.20
N MET A 271 10.56 -19.71 3.90
CA MET A 271 10.24 -20.26 5.22
C MET A 271 9.63 -21.68 5.17
N GLY A 272 9.35 -22.24 3.97
CA GLY A 272 8.80 -23.59 3.82
C GLY A 272 7.27 -23.66 3.69
N ALA A 273 6.58 -22.54 3.39
CA ALA A 273 5.14 -22.48 3.25
C ALA A 273 4.60 -23.27 2.03
N ASP A 274 3.47 -23.95 2.21
CA ASP A 274 2.67 -24.57 1.13
C ASP A 274 1.66 -23.53 0.60
N ILE A 275 2.06 -22.82 -0.46
CA ILE A 275 1.25 -21.88 -1.20
C ILE A 275 1.25 -22.25 -2.67
N THR A 276 0.08 -22.53 -3.23
CA THR A 276 -0.10 -22.86 -4.66
C THR A 276 -0.82 -21.72 -5.37
N LEU A 277 -0.22 -21.22 -6.45
CA LEU A 277 -0.85 -20.25 -7.35
C LEU A 277 -1.80 -20.99 -8.31
N LEU A 278 -3.04 -20.55 -8.39
CA LEU A 278 -4.07 -21.10 -9.26
C LEU A 278 -4.63 -19.99 -10.14
N ASN A 279 -5.15 -20.34 -11.31
CA ASN A 279 -5.86 -19.41 -12.20
C ASN A 279 -5.08 -18.13 -12.51
N GLU A 280 -3.76 -18.26 -12.73
CA GLU A 280 -2.92 -17.12 -13.09
C GLU A 280 -3.41 -16.44 -14.37
N ARG A 281 -3.53 -15.12 -14.34
CA ARG A 281 -4.06 -14.29 -15.43
C ARG A 281 -3.57 -12.84 -15.32
N THR A 282 -3.91 -12.01 -16.29
CA THR A 282 -3.67 -10.57 -16.26
C THR A 282 -5.01 -9.83 -16.17
N ALA A 283 -5.10 -8.84 -15.25
CA ALA A 283 -6.24 -7.94 -15.11
C ALA A 283 -5.74 -6.49 -15.07
N ALA A 284 -6.21 -5.63 -15.98
CA ALA A 284 -5.80 -4.23 -16.09
C ALA A 284 -4.25 -4.01 -16.15
N GLY A 285 -3.53 -4.91 -16.81
CA GLY A 285 -2.07 -4.90 -16.92
C GLY A 285 -1.33 -5.50 -15.72
N GLU A 286 -2.03 -5.89 -14.65
CA GLU A 286 -1.47 -6.48 -13.43
C GLU A 286 -1.60 -8.01 -13.42
N PRO A 287 -0.58 -8.76 -13.00
CA PRO A 287 -0.68 -10.20 -12.82
C PRO A 287 -1.51 -10.55 -11.58
N VAL A 288 -2.39 -11.52 -11.71
CA VAL A 288 -3.37 -11.93 -10.69
C VAL A 288 -3.43 -13.45 -10.60
N ALA A 289 -3.59 -13.97 -9.39
CA ALA A 289 -3.83 -15.41 -9.15
C ALA A 289 -4.79 -15.63 -7.98
N ASP A 290 -5.33 -16.84 -7.90
CA ASP A 290 -5.92 -17.36 -6.68
C ASP A 290 -4.83 -18.07 -5.86
N LEU A 291 -4.76 -17.85 -4.55
CA LEU A 291 -3.75 -18.44 -3.67
C LEU A 291 -4.39 -19.55 -2.84
N LEU A 292 -3.99 -20.79 -3.03
CA LEU A 292 -4.36 -21.88 -2.14
C LEU A 292 -3.27 -22.05 -1.10
N VAL A 293 -3.59 -21.75 0.16
CA VAL A 293 -2.66 -21.73 1.30
C VAL A 293 -2.99 -22.82 2.29
N ARG A 294 -2.01 -23.64 2.67
CA ARG A 294 -2.16 -24.72 3.66
C ARG A 294 -1.24 -24.52 4.84
N HIS A 295 -1.69 -24.96 6.01
CA HIS A 295 -0.87 -25.00 7.22
C HIS A 295 0.49 -25.67 6.93
N SER A 296 1.56 -25.06 7.44
CA SER A 296 2.93 -25.51 7.17
C SER A 296 3.81 -25.41 8.41
N GLU A 297 4.75 -26.33 8.53
CA GLU A 297 5.87 -26.19 9.46
C GLU A 297 6.89 -25.23 8.87
N LEU A 298 7.10 -24.11 9.56
CA LEU A 298 7.89 -23.00 9.06
C LEU A 298 9.22 -22.88 9.78
N HIS A 299 10.23 -22.39 9.07
CA HIS A 299 11.55 -22.12 9.65
C HIS A 299 11.98 -20.66 9.42
N GLY A 300 12.92 -20.19 10.25
CA GLY A 300 13.45 -18.83 10.16
C GLY A 300 14.18 -18.54 8.86
N THR A 301 14.27 -17.25 8.51
CA THR A 301 14.91 -16.77 7.27
C THR A 301 15.50 -15.38 7.44
N VAL A 302 16.17 -14.85 6.41
CA VAL A 302 16.68 -13.48 6.37
C VAL A 302 15.87 -12.67 5.36
N ILE A 303 15.40 -11.51 5.78
CA ILE A 303 14.59 -10.55 4.99
C ILE A 303 15.36 -9.24 4.94
N GLU A 304 15.98 -8.92 3.81
CA GLU A 304 16.83 -7.74 3.68
C GLU A 304 16.96 -7.25 2.22
N GLY A 305 17.57 -6.06 2.06
CA GLY A 305 17.99 -5.53 0.76
C GLY A 305 16.83 -5.27 -0.20
N GLU A 306 16.95 -5.77 -1.43
CA GLU A 306 15.97 -5.57 -2.51
C GLU A 306 14.59 -6.18 -2.23
N LEU A 307 14.49 -7.08 -1.27
CA LEU A 307 13.24 -7.71 -0.87
C LEU A 307 12.34 -6.71 -0.10
N ILE A 308 12.93 -5.83 0.70
CA ILE A 308 12.21 -4.90 1.58
C ILE A 308 11.20 -4.02 0.85
N PRO A 309 11.51 -3.33 -0.26
CA PRO A 309 10.52 -2.52 -0.96
C PRO A 309 9.30 -3.30 -1.47
N THR A 310 9.45 -4.61 -1.70
CA THR A 310 8.39 -5.48 -2.23
C THR A 310 7.41 -6.00 -1.17
N LEU A 311 7.74 -5.81 0.13
CA LEU A 311 6.98 -6.35 1.27
C LEU A 311 7.00 -5.47 2.52
N ILE A 312 7.46 -4.23 2.42
CA ILE A 312 7.63 -3.34 3.60
C ILE A 312 6.35 -3.22 4.45
N ASP A 313 5.20 -3.23 3.81
CA ASP A 313 3.90 -3.11 4.47
C ASP A 313 3.42 -4.45 5.08
N GLU A 314 3.97 -5.58 4.67
CA GLU A 314 3.69 -6.93 5.15
C GLU A 314 4.62 -7.36 6.30
N ILE A 315 5.70 -6.59 6.59
CA ILE A 315 6.64 -6.92 7.66
C ILE A 315 5.95 -7.15 9.02
N PRO A 316 4.93 -6.37 9.45
CA PRO A 316 4.26 -6.64 10.71
C PRO A 316 3.69 -8.05 10.81
N VAL A 317 2.95 -8.51 9.82
CA VAL A 317 2.37 -9.86 9.85
C VAL A 317 3.42 -10.95 9.58
N LEU A 318 4.48 -10.65 8.84
CA LEU A 318 5.64 -11.55 8.70
C LEU A 318 6.43 -11.72 10.00
N ALA A 319 6.52 -10.67 10.83
CA ALA A 319 7.10 -10.78 12.17
C ALA A 319 6.26 -11.69 13.08
N VAL A 320 4.93 -11.66 12.95
CA VAL A 320 4.04 -12.63 13.59
C VAL A 320 4.34 -14.05 13.09
N LEU A 321 4.43 -14.24 11.76
CA LEU A 321 4.77 -15.56 11.18
C LEU A 321 6.11 -16.08 11.72
N ALA A 322 7.12 -15.20 11.76
CA ALA A 322 8.45 -15.53 12.24
C ALA A 322 8.49 -15.91 13.74
N ALA A 323 7.61 -15.35 14.55
CA ALA A 323 7.52 -15.67 15.98
C ALA A 323 7.09 -17.13 16.23
N TYR A 324 6.37 -17.74 15.28
CA TYR A 324 5.95 -19.15 15.35
C TYR A 324 6.87 -20.09 14.57
N ALA A 325 7.69 -19.57 13.66
CA ALA A 325 8.60 -20.38 12.84
C ALA A 325 9.78 -20.92 13.68
N ASP A 326 10.23 -22.14 13.40
CA ASP A 326 11.39 -22.71 14.08
C ASP A 326 12.68 -21.99 13.68
N GLY A 327 13.50 -21.64 14.66
CA GLY A 327 14.78 -20.96 14.44
C GLY A 327 14.70 -19.43 14.46
N THR A 328 15.62 -18.77 13.76
CA THR A 328 15.81 -17.32 13.82
C THR A 328 15.45 -16.65 12.48
N THR A 329 14.60 -15.64 12.55
CA THR A 329 14.36 -14.72 11.42
C THR A 329 15.03 -13.39 11.70
N VAL A 330 15.73 -12.85 10.70
CA VAL A 330 16.41 -11.55 10.77
C VAL A 330 15.80 -10.63 9.71
N ILE A 331 15.31 -9.47 10.14
CA ILE A 331 14.80 -8.41 9.26
C ILE A 331 15.74 -7.21 9.34
N ARG A 332 16.22 -6.70 8.20
CA ARG A 332 17.12 -5.55 8.09
C ARG A 332 16.67 -4.60 7.00
N ASN A 333 17.27 -3.40 6.98
CA ASN A 333 16.98 -2.33 6.00
C ASN A 333 15.50 -1.91 5.97
N ALA A 334 14.80 -2.02 7.10
CA ALA A 334 13.37 -1.74 7.25
C ALA A 334 13.09 -0.49 8.11
N GLU A 335 14.05 0.44 8.21
CA GLU A 335 13.92 1.70 8.96
C GLU A 335 12.73 2.55 8.52
N GLU A 336 12.25 2.39 7.28
CA GLU A 336 11.04 3.05 6.76
C GLU A 336 9.79 2.73 7.60
N LEU A 337 9.76 1.60 8.33
CA LEU A 337 8.68 1.24 9.25
C LEU A 337 8.50 2.24 10.39
N LYS A 338 9.56 2.98 10.77
CA LYS A 338 9.53 3.98 11.86
C LYS A 338 8.72 5.23 11.50
N VAL A 339 8.52 5.49 10.22
CA VAL A 339 7.88 6.72 9.69
C VAL A 339 6.58 6.44 8.90
N LYS A 340 5.96 5.29 9.15
CA LYS A 340 4.65 4.93 8.61
C LYS A 340 3.50 5.61 9.39
N GLU A 341 2.31 5.02 9.41
CA GLU A 341 1.15 5.48 10.19
C GLU A 341 1.46 5.53 11.69
N SER A 342 2.31 4.62 12.14
CA SER A 342 2.89 4.53 13.46
C SER A 342 4.37 4.12 13.34
N ASN A 343 5.12 4.12 14.43
CA ASN A 343 6.43 3.46 14.47
C ASN A 343 6.23 1.94 14.57
N ARG A 344 5.94 1.31 13.42
CA ARG A 344 5.62 -0.11 13.32
C ARG A 344 6.73 -1.01 13.87
N LEU A 345 8.00 -0.60 13.71
CA LEU A 345 9.14 -1.40 14.17
C LEU A 345 9.10 -1.57 15.69
N ASP A 346 9.07 -0.46 16.43
CA ASP A 346 9.10 -0.50 17.89
C ASP A 346 7.81 -1.13 18.46
N ILE A 347 6.65 -0.88 17.81
CA ILE A 347 5.38 -1.47 18.23
C ILE A 347 5.43 -2.99 18.07
N MET A 348 5.94 -3.52 16.95
CA MET A 348 6.05 -4.96 16.75
C MET A 348 6.97 -5.61 17.77
N VAL A 349 8.15 -5.01 18.02
CA VAL A 349 9.11 -5.52 19.03
C VAL A 349 8.47 -5.56 20.43
N ASN A 350 7.85 -4.47 20.85
CA ASN A 350 7.23 -4.36 22.16
C ASN A 350 6.03 -5.32 22.31
N SER A 351 5.18 -5.39 21.29
CA SER A 351 3.94 -6.15 21.36
C SER A 351 4.17 -7.66 21.27
N LEU A 352 5.04 -8.14 20.36
CA LEU A 352 5.44 -9.55 20.32
C LEU A 352 6.20 -9.95 21.59
N GLY A 353 7.07 -9.08 22.11
CA GLY A 353 7.73 -9.29 23.39
C GLY A 353 6.75 -9.43 24.55
N ALA A 354 5.68 -8.62 24.60
CA ALA A 354 4.61 -8.73 25.59
C ALA A 354 3.83 -10.07 25.49
N MET A 355 3.76 -10.66 24.30
CA MET A 355 3.20 -12.00 24.08
C MET A 355 4.19 -13.14 24.39
N GLY A 356 5.39 -12.83 24.84
CA GLY A 356 6.43 -13.82 25.23
C GLY A 356 7.37 -14.24 24.10
N CYS A 357 7.37 -13.55 22.96
CA CYS A 357 8.31 -13.77 21.87
C CYS A 357 9.72 -13.33 22.27
N ASP A 358 10.73 -14.14 21.92
CA ASP A 358 12.14 -13.76 22.01
C ASP A 358 12.50 -12.89 20.79
N ILE A 359 12.33 -11.59 20.94
CA ILE A 359 12.50 -10.59 19.87
C ILE A 359 13.40 -9.45 20.34
N GLU A 360 14.24 -8.97 19.43
CA GLU A 360 15.18 -7.88 19.65
C GLU A 360 15.06 -6.86 18.51
N GLY A 361 14.82 -5.59 18.82
CA GLY A 361 14.86 -4.51 17.85
C GLY A 361 16.29 -4.09 17.52
N THR A 362 16.54 -3.79 16.23
CA THR A 362 17.79 -3.18 15.76
C THR A 362 17.51 -1.78 15.22
N ASP A 363 18.56 -1.05 14.81
CA ASP A 363 18.39 0.30 14.29
C ASP A 363 17.52 0.34 13.02
N ASP A 364 17.55 -0.71 12.20
CA ASP A 364 16.89 -0.81 10.90
C ASP A 364 15.98 -2.04 10.74
N GLY A 365 15.67 -2.76 11.84
CA GLY A 365 14.88 -3.98 11.75
C GLY A 365 14.70 -4.70 13.07
N MET A 366 14.66 -6.04 13.03
CA MET A 366 14.45 -6.88 14.22
C MET A 366 15.01 -8.30 14.01
N ILE A 367 15.36 -8.94 15.13
CA ILE A 367 15.77 -10.36 15.21
C ILE A 367 14.72 -11.09 16.03
N ILE A 368 14.12 -12.13 15.44
CA ILE A 368 13.04 -12.91 16.03
C ILE A 368 13.50 -14.35 16.18
N ARG A 369 13.54 -14.89 17.40
CA ARG A 369 13.84 -16.28 17.71
C ARG A 369 12.54 -17.00 18.04
N GLY A 370 11.94 -17.61 17.01
CA GLY A 370 10.62 -18.19 17.07
C GLY A 370 10.57 -19.61 17.61
N GLY A 371 9.46 -20.30 17.34
CA GLY A 371 9.23 -21.71 17.72
C GLY A 371 8.74 -21.90 19.16
N LYS A 372 8.43 -20.83 19.89
CA LYS A 372 7.80 -20.89 21.21
C LYS A 372 6.34 -20.44 21.14
N PRO A 373 5.44 -21.04 21.96
CA PRO A 373 4.07 -20.55 22.05
C PRO A 373 4.04 -19.09 22.51
N LEU A 374 3.18 -18.29 21.87
CA LEU A 374 2.85 -16.95 22.35
C LEU A 374 1.66 -17.02 23.30
N HIS A 375 1.59 -16.07 24.23
CA HIS A 375 0.57 -16.01 25.26
C HIS A 375 -0.34 -14.79 25.07
N HIS A 376 -1.50 -14.82 25.72
CA HIS A 376 -2.43 -13.69 25.74
C HIS A 376 -1.74 -12.40 26.20
N ALA A 377 -2.03 -11.31 25.49
CA ALA A 377 -1.65 -9.95 25.88
C ALA A 377 -2.70 -8.95 25.35
N SER A 378 -2.75 -7.78 25.97
CA SER A 378 -3.53 -6.63 25.49
C SER A 378 -2.60 -5.75 24.65
N ILE A 379 -2.90 -5.63 23.35
CA ILE A 379 -2.05 -4.96 22.36
C ILE A 379 -2.76 -3.71 21.85
N ASP A 380 -2.11 -2.57 21.96
CA ASP A 380 -2.58 -1.32 21.39
C ASP A 380 -2.17 -1.23 19.91
N SER A 381 -3.16 -1.09 19.01
CA SER A 381 -2.92 -0.91 17.59
C SER A 381 -2.28 0.45 17.24
N HIS A 382 -2.32 1.42 18.15
CA HIS A 382 -1.93 2.81 17.89
C HIS A 382 -2.66 3.44 16.69
N LEU A 383 -3.90 3.02 16.42
CA LEU A 383 -4.71 3.38 15.24
C LEU A 383 -4.05 2.97 13.91
N ASP A 384 -3.11 2.03 13.94
CA ASP A 384 -2.51 1.45 12.74
C ASP A 384 -3.20 0.13 12.40
N HIS A 385 -3.91 0.13 11.28
CA HIS A 385 -4.68 -1.01 10.82
C HIS A 385 -3.82 -2.27 10.58
N ARG A 386 -2.54 -2.10 10.18
CA ARG A 386 -1.63 -3.25 9.97
C ARG A 386 -1.20 -3.89 11.26
N ILE A 387 -1.00 -3.10 12.31
CA ILE A 387 -0.74 -3.62 13.65
C ILE A 387 -1.98 -4.37 14.15
N ALA A 388 -3.18 -3.77 14.06
CA ALA A 388 -4.42 -4.40 14.49
C ALA A 388 -4.65 -5.76 13.82
N MET A 389 -4.55 -5.84 12.49
CA MET A 389 -4.74 -7.08 11.75
C MET A 389 -3.64 -8.12 12.01
N SER A 390 -2.39 -7.70 12.18
CA SER A 390 -1.28 -8.60 12.50
C SER A 390 -1.47 -9.29 13.86
N PHE A 391 -1.88 -8.54 14.88
CA PHE A 391 -2.13 -9.13 16.19
C PHE A 391 -3.45 -9.88 16.27
N ALA A 392 -4.44 -9.53 15.45
CA ALA A 392 -5.62 -10.38 15.27
C ALA A 392 -5.23 -11.78 14.79
N VAL A 393 -4.34 -11.87 13.80
CA VAL A 393 -3.81 -13.15 13.31
C VAL A 393 -2.95 -13.85 14.38
N ALA A 394 -2.10 -13.13 15.09
CA ALA A 394 -1.31 -13.69 16.20
C ALA A 394 -2.22 -14.35 17.25
N GLY A 395 -3.34 -13.73 17.58
CA GLY A 395 -4.32 -14.24 18.54
C GLY A 395 -4.92 -15.60 18.15
N LEU A 396 -5.07 -15.89 16.85
CA LEU A 396 -5.59 -17.19 16.40
C LEU A 396 -4.69 -18.38 16.76
N ALA A 397 -3.37 -18.14 16.85
CA ALA A 397 -2.38 -19.17 17.13
C ALA A 397 -1.84 -19.09 18.56
N SER A 398 -2.11 -18.01 19.32
CA SER A 398 -1.57 -17.82 20.68
C SER A 398 -2.42 -18.49 21.76
N GLU A 399 -1.80 -18.94 22.83
CA GLU A 399 -2.48 -19.48 24.01
C GLU A 399 -3.30 -18.36 24.67
N GLY A 400 -4.63 -18.57 24.74
CA GLY A 400 -5.58 -17.62 25.32
C GLY A 400 -5.98 -16.45 24.41
N GLY A 401 -5.54 -16.42 23.17
CA GLY A 401 -5.92 -15.37 22.22
C GLY A 401 -5.19 -14.04 22.40
N VAL A 402 -5.80 -12.94 22.04
CA VAL A 402 -5.27 -11.57 22.16
C VAL A 402 -6.39 -10.56 22.33
N GLU A 403 -6.17 -9.52 23.12
CA GLU A 403 -7.00 -8.32 23.13
C GLU A 403 -6.35 -7.24 22.25
N VAL A 404 -7.03 -6.78 21.19
CA VAL A 404 -6.58 -5.67 20.36
C VAL A 404 -7.35 -4.41 20.73
N LEU A 405 -6.66 -3.42 21.27
CA LEU A 405 -7.23 -2.10 21.58
C LEU A 405 -7.29 -1.26 20.30
N ARG A 406 -8.35 -0.44 20.18
CA ARG A 406 -8.59 0.42 19.01
C ARG A 406 -8.64 -0.38 17.69
N ALA A 407 -9.25 -1.56 17.74
CA ALA A 407 -9.27 -2.52 16.64
C ALA A 407 -10.05 -2.03 15.39
N ASP A 408 -10.96 -1.05 15.56
CA ASP A 408 -11.80 -0.50 14.49
C ASP A 408 -10.99 0.25 13.40
N CYS A 409 -9.72 0.56 13.67
CA CYS A 409 -8.83 1.17 12.68
C CYS A 409 -8.60 0.30 11.43
N VAL A 410 -8.98 -0.97 11.44
CA VAL A 410 -8.94 -1.85 10.25
C VAL A 410 -9.80 -1.31 9.10
N ASP A 411 -10.85 -0.54 9.40
CA ASP A 411 -11.76 0.09 8.42
C ASP A 411 -11.04 1.03 7.45
N ILE A 412 -9.83 1.47 7.80
CA ILE A 412 -9.00 2.31 6.92
C ILE A 412 -8.66 1.58 5.61
N SER A 413 -8.44 0.26 5.67
CA SER A 413 -8.00 -0.52 4.50
C SER A 413 -8.76 -1.82 4.28
N TYR A 414 -9.45 -2.36 5.29
CA TYR A 414 -10.19 -3.61 5.18
C TYR A 414 -11.38 -3.64 6.16
N PRO A 415 -12.50 -2.97 5.86
CA PRO A 415 -13.66 -2.91 6.75
C PRO A 415 -14.24 -4.28 7.13
N GLU A 416 -14.23 -5.24 6.19
CA GLU A 416 -14.80 -6.59 6.40
C GLU A 416 -13.81 -7.59 7.04
N PHE A 417 -12.61 -7.15 7.45
CA PHE A 417 -11.53 -8.05 7.90
C PHE A 417 -11.97 -9.06 8.97
N TYR A 418 -12.60 -8.60 10.03
CA TYR A 418 -13.03 -9.48 11.13
C TYR A 418 -14.17 -10.42 10.71
N ALA A 419 -15.08 -9.93 9.86
CA ALA A 419 -16.18 -10.74 9.34
C ALA A 419 -15.67 -11.86 8.43
N ASP A 420 -14.70 -11.57 7.56
CA ASP A 420 -14.08 -12.57 6.69
C ASP A 420 -13.24 -13.58 7.49
N LEU A 421 -12.55 -13.12 8.55
CA LEU A 421 -11.82 -14.01 9.44
C LEU A 421 -12.75 -14.98 10.17
N ASP A 422 -13.86 -14.47 10.73
CA ASP A 422 -14.89 -15.28 11.40
C ASP A 422 -15.54 -16.32 10.47
N LYS A 423 -15.69 -15.99 9.21
CA LYS A 423 -16.26 -16.87 8.18
C LYS A 423 -15.39 -18.09 7.91
N LEU A 424 -14.07 -17.94 7.98
CA LEU A 424 -13.11 -19.04 7.80
C LEU A 424 -12.99 -19.94 9.04
N MET A 425 -13.45 -19.46 10.21
CA MET A 425 -13.45 -20.21 11.48
C MET A 425 -14.73 -21.02 11.72
N LYS A 426 -15.72 -20.94 10.84
CA LYS A 426 -17.00 -21.67 10.89
C LYS A 426 -16.98 -22.89 10.00
#